data_12ae3391a89c7643b64541d969faf20c
#
_entry.id   12ae3391a89c7643b64541d969faf20c
#
_cell.length_a   1.000
_cell.length_b   1.000
_cell.length_c   1.000
_cell.angle_alpha   90.00
_cell.angle_beta   90.00
_cell.angle_gamma   90.00
#
_symmetry.space_group_name_H-M   'P 1'
#
loop_
_entity.id
_entity.type
_entity.pdbx_description
1 polymer ?
#
loop_
_entity_poly.entity_id
_entity_poly.type
_entity_poly.pdbx_seq_one_letter_code
_entity_poly.pdbx_strand_id
1 'polypeptide(L)'
;INLVYLKAEDSNQSKLRKFLIESKKSLSQKDLEVYGPFEGPVTKVGYKHRMFCIIQSSKKEKMLQVLSDFAIESDTKRKEISNWVLDIDPINAV
;
A
#
# COMPACT_ATOMS: atom_id res chain seq x y z
N ILE A 1 1.73 8.48 16.64
CA ILE A 1 1.13 7.67 15.57
C ILE A 1 2.09 7.57 14.39
N ASN A 2 2.27 6.38 13.90
CA ASN A 2 3.14 6.12 12.77
C ASN A 2 2.28 5.88 11.53
N LEU A 3 2.66 6.51 10.42
CA LEU A 3 1.95 6.39 9.16
C LEU A 3 2.84 5.79 8.09
N VAL A 4 2.25 4.91 7.30
CA VAL A 4 2.89 4.34 6.11
C VAL A 4 1.87 4.40 4.98
N TYR A 5 2.32 4.82 3.81
CA TYR A 5 1.48 4.85 2.63
C TYR A 5 1.84 3.66 1.74
N LEU A 6 0.86 2.83 1.45
CA LEU A 6 1.00 1.79 0.44
C LEU A 6 0.53 2.37 -0.88
N LYS A 7 1.47 2.72 -1.74
CA LYS A 7 1.19 3.33 -3.04
C LYS A 7 1.36 2.29 -4.13
N ALA A 8 0.45 2.29 -5.08
CA ALA A 8 0.49 1.32 -6.16
C ALA A 8 0.05 1.96 -7.47
N GLU A 9 0.53 1.42 -8.58
CA GLU A 9 0.13 1.88 -9.89
C GLU A 9 0.01 0.73 -10.88
N ASP A 10 -0.93 0.86 -11.80
CA ASP A 10 -1.15 -0.11 -12.87
C ASP A 10 -2.01 0.52 -13.94
N SER A 11 -1.87 0.03 -15.17
CA SER A 11 -2.71 0.48 -16.28
C SER A 11 -4.15 -0.01 -16.13
N ASN A 12 -4.38 -1.07 -15.40
CA ASN A 12 -5.70 -1.64 -15.16
C ASN A 12 -6.19 -1.24 -13.77
N GLN A 13 -7.17 -0.33 -13.73
CA GLN A 13 -7.70 0.19 -12.47
C GLN A 13 -8.36 -0.89 -11.62
N SER A 14 -9.03 -1.84 -12.25
CA SER A 14 -9.69 -2.93 -11.52
C SER A 14 -8.69 -3.82 -10.79
N LYS A 15 -7.59 -4.15 -11.45
CA LYS A 15 -6.52 -4.93 -10.83
C LYS A 15 -5.89 -4.17 -9.67
N LEU A 16 -5.67 -2.88 -9.86
CA LEU A 16 -5.07 -2.02 -8.86
C LEU A 16 -5.93 -1.95 -7.61
N ARG A 17 -7.22 -1.70 -7.79
CA ARG A 17 -8.18 -1.66 -6.70
C ARG A 17 -8.24 -2.99 -5.95
N LYS A 18 -8.29 -4.09 -6.70
CA LYS A 18 -8.34 -5.43 -6.12
C LYS A 18 -7.10 -5.70 -5.25
N PHE A 19 -5.92 -5.36 -5.78
CA PHE A 19 -4.67 -5.52 -5.04
C PHE A 19 -4.69 -4.78 -3.71
N LEU A 20 -5.12 -3.51 -3.74
CA LEU A 20 -5.16 -2.70 -2.53
C LEU A 20 -6.23 -3.16 -1.55
N ILE A 21 -7.38 -3.59 -2.02
CA ILE A 21 -8.44 -4.12 -1.16
C ILE A 21 -7.99 -5.40 -0.47
N GLU A 22 -7.35 -6.29 -1.20
CA GLU A 22 -6.82 -7.53 -0.62
C GLU A 22 -5.69 -7.24 0.37
N SER A 23 -4.83 -6.29 0.05
CA SER A 23 -3.76 -5.86 0.95
C SER A 23 -4.31 -5.27 2.23
N LYS A 24 -5.32 -4.41 2.12
CA LYS A 24 -6.00 -3.83 3.28
C LYS A 24 -6.57 -4.92 4.17
N LYS A 25 -7.23 -5.90 3.58
CA LYS A 25 -7.85 -6.99 4.30
C LYS A 25 -6.80 -7.80 5.08
N SER A 26 -5.71 -8.12 4.41
CA SER A 26 -4.62 -8.87 5.02
C SER A 26 -3.97 -8.11 6.18
N LEU A 27 -3.68 -6.83 5.97
CA LEU A 27 -3.03 -6.01 7.00
C LEU A 27 -3.95 -5.70 8.16
N SER A 28 -5.24 -5.52 7.91
CA SER A 28 -6.21 -5.27 8.97
C SER A 28 -6.34 -6.45 9.91
N GLN A 29 -6.16 -7.67 9.42
CA GLN A 29 -6.19 -8.87 10.24
C GLN A 29 -4.98 -8.96 11.18
N LYS A 30 -3.95 -8.19 10.92
CA LYS A 30 -2.72 -8.17 11.73
C LYS A 30 -2.66 -6.97 12.67
N ASP A 31 -3.81 -6.47 13.05
CA ASP A 31 -3.95 -5.43 14.05
C ASP A 31 -3.41 -4.06 13.62
N LEU A 32 -3.44 -3.79 12.33
CA LEU A 32 -3.11 -2.48 11.77
C LEU A 32 -4.37 -1.81 11.29
N GLU A 33 -4.43 -0.49 11.45
CA GLU A 33 -5.51 0.30 10.88
C GLU A 33 -5.15 0.68 9.46
N VAL A 34 -6.02 0.35 8.51
CA VAL A 34 -5.78 0.63 7.09
C VAL A 34 -6.97 1.38 6.52
N TYR A 35 -6.69 2.49 5.88
CA TYR A 35 -7.71 3.33 5.24
C TYR A 35 -7.49 3.38 3.74
N GLY A 36 -8.56 3.43 3.00
CA GLY A 36 -8.52 3.45 1.56
C GLY A 36 -9.17 2.22 0.97
N PRO A 37 -8.91 1.93 -0.29
CA PRO A 37 -7.98 2.63 -1.18
C PRO A 37 -8.51 3.97 -1.66
N PHE A 38 -7.60 4.92 -1.80
CA PHE A 38 -7.89 6.26 -2.31
C PHE A 38 -7.27 6.42 -3.69
N GLU A 39 -7.91 7.23 -4.53
CA GLU A 39 -7.34 7.53 -5.84
C GLU A 39 -6.25 8.59 -5.71
N GLY A 40 -5.12 8.33 -6.36
CA GLY A 40 -4.04 9.28 -6.45
C GLY A 40 -4.12 10.08 -7.75
N PRO A 41 -3.18 10.99 -7.96
CA PRO A 41 -3.15 11.77 -9.19
C PRO A 41 -2.91 10.86 -10.40
N VAL A 42 -3.68 11.10 -11.46
CA VAL A 42 -3.51 10.38 -12.72
C VAL A 42 -2.33 11.02 -13.45
N THR A 43 -1.31 10.21 -13.75
CA THR A 43 -0.24 10.69 -14.60
C THR A 43 -0.66 10.55 -16.06
N LYS A 44 -0.57 11.65 -16.80
CA LYS A 44 -0.85 11.64 -18.23
C LYS A 44 0.19 10.84 -19.02
N VAL A 45 1.36 10.63 -18.42
CA VAL A 45 2.44 9.88 -19.07
C VAL A 45 2.27 8.42 -18.72
N GLY A 46 2.03 7.58 -19.71
CA GLY A 46 1.93 6.14 -19.56
C GLY A 46 0.55 5.61 -19.18
N TYR A 47 -0.43 6.48 -19.01
CA TYR A 47 -1.83 6.09 -18.70
C TYR A 47 -1.96 5.11 -17.54
N LYS A 48 -1.16 5.30 -16.50
CA LYS A 48 -1.24 4.47 -15.31
C LYS A 48 -2.10 5.12 -14.25
N HIS A 49 -2.99 4.31 -13.69
CA HIS A 49 -3.78 4.72 -12.53
C HIS A 49 -2.92 4.58 -11.29
N ARG A 50 -3.10 5.47 -10.34
CA ARG A 50 -2.43 5.44 -9.05
C ARG A 50 -3.47 5.44 -7.94
N MET A 51 -3.25 4.56 -6.98
CA MET A 51 -4.09 4.48 -5.80
C MET A 51 -3.21 4.20 -4.58
N PHE A 52 -3.72 4.48 -3.41
CA PHE A 52 -2.95 4.26 -2.19
C PHE A 52 -3.85 3.94 -1.01
N CYS A 53 -3.25 3.27 -0.03
CA CYS A 53 -3.85 3.06 1.29
C CYS A 53 -2.97 3.72 2.33
N ILE A 54 -3.59 4.18 3.40
CA ILE A 54 -2.88 4.74 4.55
C ILE A 54 -2.93 3.72 5.67
N ILE A 55 -1.76 3.35 6.17
CA ILE A 55 -1.61 2.39 7.26
C ILE A 55 -1.14 3.14 8.48
N GLN A 56 -1.81 2.95 9.59
CA GLN A 56 -1.42 3.63 10.82
C GLN A 56 -1.39 2.68 12.00
N SER A 57 -0.46 2.92 12.91
CA SER A 57 -0.31 2.14 14.12
C SER A 57 0.39 2.97 15.19
N SER A 58 0.04 2.72 16.46
CA SER A 58 0.75 3.30 17.58
C SER A 58 2.02 2.54 17.91
N LYS A 59 2.17 1.32 17.39
CA LYS A 59 3.30 0.45 17.65
C LYS A 59 4.19 0.32 16.42
N LYS A 60 5.20 1.16 16.34
CA LYS A 60 6.06 1.25 15.16
C LYS A 60 6.76 -0.06 14.82
N GLU A 61 7.37 -0.70 15.80
CA GLU A 61 8.14 -1.92 15.55
C GLU A 61 7.27 -3.05 15.04
N LYS A 62 6.10 -3.23 15.64
CA LYS A 62 5.14 -4.23 15.22
C LYS A 62 4.67 -3.95 13.80
N MET A 63 4.36 -2.69 13.50
CA MET A 63 3.93 -2.29 12.18
C MET A 63 5.00 -2.59 11.12
N LEU A 64 6.25 -2.23 11.39
CA LEU A 64 7.34 -2.47 10.46
C LEU A 64 7.57 -3.97 10.23
N GLN A 65 7.44 -4.79 11.26
CA GLN A 65 7.57 -6.22 11.12
C GLN A 65 6.46 -6.79 10.22
N VAL A 66 5.23 -6.40 10.45
CA VAL A 66 4.09 -6.84 9.65
C VAL A 66 4.25 -6.39 8.19
N LEU A 67 4.70 -5.16 7.96
CA LEU A 67 4.91 -4.65 6.62
C LEU A 67 6.07 -5.32 5.90
N SER A 68 7.12 -5.68 6.64
CA SER A 68 8.24 -6.44 6.07
C SER A 68 7.76 -7.80 5.58
N ASP A 69 6.98 -8.51 6.38
CA ASP A 69 6.42 -9.80 5.99
C ASP A 69 5.48 -9.64 4.80
N PHE A 70 4.68 -8.60 4.80
CA PHE A 70 3.79 -8.29 3.69
C PHE A 70 4.58 -8.07 2.39
N ALA A 71 5.68 -7.32 2.46
CA ALA A 71 6.50 -7.04 1.28
C ALA A 71 7.09 -8.31 0.68
N ILE A 72 7.62 -9.17 1.52
CA ILE A 72 8.20 -10.44 1.08
C ILE A 72 7.11 -11.31 0.41
N GLU A 73 5.96 -11.41 1.04
CA GLU A 73 4.86 -12.20 0.53
C GLU A 73 4.32 -11.66 -0.79
N SER A 74 4.21 -10.34 -0.90
CA SER A 74 3.72 -9.70 -2.12
C SER A 74 4.66 -9.86 -3.29
N ASP A 75 5.97 -9.81 -3.04
CA ASP A 75 6.97 -9.99 -4.10
C ASP A 75 6.95 -11.41 -4.67
N THR A 76 6.69 -12.41 -3.84
CA THR A 76 6.74 -13.80 -4.27
C THR A 76 5.43 -14.28 -4.87
N LYS A 77 4.29 -13.76 -4.40
CA LYS A 77 2.99 -14.31 -4.77
C LYS A 77 2.11 -13.39 -5.63
N ARG A 78 2.39 -12.09 -5.65
CA ARG A 78 1.46 -11.12 -6.25
C ARG A 78 2.16 -10.12 -7.15
N LYS A 79 2.64 -10.59 -8.29
CA LYS A 79 3.11 -9.67 -9.33
C LYS A 79 1.95 -9.31 -10.27
N GLU A 80 0.82 -8.95 -9.68
CA GLU A 80 -0.39 -8.67 -10.45
C GLU A 80 -0.48 -7.23 -10.93
N ILE A 81 0.33 -6.34 -10.37
CA ILE A 81 0.32 -4.93 -10.77
C ILE A 81 1.71 -4.47 -11.17
N SER A 82 1.74 -3.38 -11.92
CA SER A 82 2.99 -2.86 -12.49
C SER A 82 4.00 -2.44 -11.43
N ASN A 83 3.54 -1.77 -10.38
CA ASN A 83 4.45 -1.27 -9.36
C ASN A 83 3.71 -0.96 -8.07
N TRP A 84 4.39 -1.16 -6.96
CA TRP A 84 3.90 -0.74 -5.65
C TRP A 84 5.08 -0.42 -4.75
N VAL A 85 4.84 0.43 -3.75
CA VAL A 85 5.89 0.85 -2.82
C VAL A 85 5.26 1.18 -1.47
N LEU A 86 6.01 0.91 -0.42
CA LEU A 86 5.68 1.35 0.93
C LEU A 86 6.48 2.60 1.25
N ASP A 87 5.79 3.71 1.40
CA ASP A 87 6.40 4.99 1.75
C ASP A 87 6.29 5.16 3.26
N ILE A 88 7.37 4.85 3.93
CA ILE A 88 7.42 4.83 5.40
C ILE A 88 7.68 6.23 5.93
N ASP A 89 6.78 6.65 6.81
CA ASP A 89 6.94 7.90 7.54
C ASP A 89 7.11 9.14 6.66
N PRO A 90 6.19 9.34 5.70
CA PRO A 90 6.32 10.47 4.76
C PRO A 90 6.25 11.82 5.45
N ILE A 91 5.69 11.90 6.65
CA ILE A 91 5.58 13.15 7.37
C ILE A 91 6.92 13.61 7.90
N ASN A 92 7.77 12.68 8.27
CA ASN A 92 9.10 13.02 8.78
C ASN A 92 10.09 13.39 7.69
N ALA A 93 9.69 13.25 6.46
CA ALA A 93 10.50 13.70 5.33
C ALA A 93 10.43 15.22 5.14
N VAL A 94 9.59 15.85 5.91
CA VAL A 94 9.42 17.31 5.83
C VAL A 94 10.47 18.01 6.65
#